data_064c74cf4f88200e73bc214e014f324b
#
_entry.id   064c74cf4f88200e73bc214e014f324b
#
_cell.length_a   1.000
_cell.length_b   1.000
_cell.length_c   1.000
_cell.angle_alpha   90.00
_cell.angle_beta   90.00
_cell.angle_gamma   90.00
#
_symmetry.space_group_name_H-M   'P 1'
#
loop_
_entity.id
_entity.type
_entity.pdbx_description
1 polymer ?
#
loop_
_entity_poly.entity_id
_entity_poly.type
_entity_poly.pdbx_seq_one_letter_code
_entity_poly.pdbx_strand_id
1 'polypeptide(L)'
;MQNIPILNLPGPEFLNVFGLVVIVVLAATYLCIRFADRTDRRPPPPVPQNPDAMEVAFLQGGVNQVIRTLIYDLAQRGFVALAAEDHVVPTEKQPQPGELSAMETRLFEAVQAKPKAHTLFEDRSLRRRLLELLAPIRAKLAAEQLIKPTAVKIWRRRAQIGGTLIIAGLALAKIYVEVMSGPANVAYLIFLAAASVAVLFALAYVLTRTHASRRGHAYLESMRVAYGGRLKEAVAHIGSPGPEARAFHGAALFLIGLFGFAPLKGTTESMFAEAFSRGSGSQGSDCGTSCGGSCGDGGASDCGGGD
;
A
#
# COMPACT_ATOMS: atom_id res chain seq x y z
N MET A 1 30.78 -27.74 23.70
CA MET A 1 29.53 -27.55 22.88
C MET A 1 29.13 -28.82 22.12
N GLN A 2 29.73 -29.98 22.41
CA GLN A 2 29.49 -31.25 21.67
C GLN A 2 28.21 -32.00 22.07
N ASN A 3 27.42 -31.52 23.01
CA ASN A 3 26.24 -32.23 23.55
C ASN A 3 24.87 -31.72 23.09
N ILE A 4 24.81 -30.96 22.00
CA ILE A 4 23.50 -30.57 21.44
C ILE A 4 23.18 -31.59 20.33
N PRO A 5 22.23 -32.53 20.54
CA PRO A 5 21.96 -33.62 19.59
C PRO A 5 21.53 -33.14 18.21
N ILE A 6 20.94 -31.95 18.11
CA ILE A 6 20.47 -31.35 16.86
C ILE A 6 21.64 -30.96 15.93
N LEU A 7 22.79 -30.56 16.47
CA LEU A 7 23.95 -30.12 15.67
C LEU A 7 24.75 -31.29 15.08
N ASN A 8 24.64 -32.51 15.67
CA ASN A 8 25.32 -33.73 15.22
C ASN A 8 24.51 -34.56 14.23
N LEU A 9 23.31 -34.08 13.84
CA LEU A 9 22.47 -34.75 12.84
C LEU A 9 23.15 -34.75 11.46
N PRO A 10 23.02 -35.84 10.67
CA PRO A 10 23.46 -35.88 9.28
C PRO A 10 22.78 -34.76 8.47
N GLY A 11 23.44 -34.25 7.40
CA GLY A 11 23.02 -33.09 6.64
C GLY A 11 21.54 -33.06 6.27
N PRO A 12 20.91 -34.13 5.70
CA PRO A 12 19.50 -34.09 5.31
C PRO A 12 18.55 -33.99 6.51
N GLU A 13 18.85 -34.62 7.63
CA GLU A 13 18.02 -34.55 8.85
C GLU A 13 18.09 -33.16 9.50
N PHE A 14 19.28 -32.56 9.51
CA PHE A 14 19.44 -31.17 9.96
C PHE A 14 18.62 -30.18 9.11
N LEU A 15 18.58 -30.35 7.78
CA LEU A 15 17.80 -29.50 6.90
C LEU A 15 16.30 -29.55 7.21
N ASN A 16 15.77 -30.73 7.58
CA ASN A 16 14.36 -30.84 7.98
C ASN A 16 14.10 -30.08 9.29
N VAL A 17 15.00 -30.21 10.27
CA VAL A 17 14.90 -29.47 11.55
C VAL A 17 15.06 -27.97 11.33
N PHE A 18 16.00 -27.55 10.48
CA PHE A 18 16.20 -26.15 10.14
C PHE A 18 14.94 -25.56 9.45
N GLY A 19 14.38 -26.30 8.49
CA GLY A 19 13.13 -25.92 7.82
C GLY A 19 11.96 -25.77 8.81
N LEU A 20 11.83 -26.71 9.76
CA LEU A 20 10.81 -26.63 10.81
C LEU A 20 11.00 -25.37 11.67
N VAL A 21 12.22 -25.07 12.10
CA VAL A 21 12.54 -23.87 12.88
C VAL A 21 12.19 -22.60 12.10
N VAL A 22 12.53 -22.54 10.81
CA VAL A 22 12.17 -21.41 9.94
C VAL A 22 10.66 -21.22 9.88
N ILE A 23 9.89 -22.31 9.69
CA ILE A 23 8.42 -22.25 9.66
C ILE A 23 7.88 -21.74 11.00
N VAL A 24 8.39 -22.22 12.12
CA VAL A 24 7.98 -21.77 13.46
C VAL A 24 8.30 -20.28 13.66
N VAL A 25 9.47 -19.82 13.25
CA VAL A 25 9.86 -18.40 13.33
C VAL A 25 8.96 -17.53 12.48
N LEU A 26 8.62 -17.96 11.24
CA LEU A 26 7.70 -17.23 10.37
C LEU A 26 6.29 -17.18 10.96
N ALA A 27 5.80 -18.31 11.48
CA ALA A 27 4.49 -18.38 12.15
C ALA A 27 4.45 -17.49 13.41
N ALA A 28 5.49 -17.55 14.24
CA ALA A 28 5.61 -16.69 15.42
C ALA A 28 5.64 -15.21 15.04
N THR A 29 6.38 -14.83 13.98
CA THR A 29 6.43 -13.46 13.47
C THR A 29 5.05 -13.00 12.99
N TYR A 30 4.36 -13.84 12.23
CA TYR A 30 2.99 -13.56 11.78
C TYR A 30 2.04 -13.33 12.97
N LEU A 31 2.07 -14.24 13.95
CA LEU A 31 1.22 -14.15 15.14
C LEU A 31 1.56 -12.92 15.99
N CYS A 32 2.83 -12.60 16.20
CA CYS A 32 3.27 -11.41 16.93
C CYS A 32 2.73 -10.12 16.30
N ILE A 33 2.85 -9.99 14.97
CA ILE A 33 2.34 -8.82 14.25
C ILE A 33 0.81 -8.78 14.29
N ARG A 34 0.16 -9.94 14.14
CA ARG A 34 -1.29 -10.06 14.17
C ARG A 34 -1.86 -9.71 15.55
N PHE A 35 -1.24 -10.17 16.63
CA PHE A 35 -1.67 -9.85 17.99
C PHE A 35 -1.30 -8.42 18.44
N ALA A 36 -0.31 -7.80 17.79
CA ALA A 36 0.01 -6.40 18.03
C ALA A 36 -1.06 -5.44 17.47
N ASP A 37 -1.77 -5.87 16.40
CA ASP A 37 -2.91 -5.13 15.82
C ASP A 37 -4.23 -5.73 16.31
N ARG A 38 -4.65 -5.33 17.53
CA ARG A 38 -5.91 -5.77 18.16
C ARG A 38 -7.07 -4.81 17.92
N THR A 39 -6.99 -4.00 16.87
CA THR A 39 -8.01 -2.98 16.57
C THR A 39 -9.32 -3.55 16.05
N ASP A 40 -9.32 -4.81 15.61
CA ASP A 40 -10.51 -5.55 15.12
C ASP A 40 -11.56 -5.87 16.20
N ARG A 41 -11.24 -5.70 17.48
CA ARG A 41 -12.19 -5.94 18.58
C ARG A 41 -13.34 -4.94 18.65
N ARG A 42 -13.20 -3.78 18.02
CA ARG A 42 -14.22 -2.74 17.96
C ARG A 42 -14.83 -2.70 16.55
N PRO A 43 -16.16 -2.58 16.42
CA PRO A 43 -16.77 -2.41 15.11
C PRO A 43 -16.24 -1.16 14.42
N PRO A 44 -16.20 -1.12 13.09
CA PRO A 44 -15.82 0.08 12.35
C PRO A 44 -16.81 1.22 12.69
N PRO A 45 -16.36 2.49 12.63
CA PRO A 45 -17.27 3.62 12.79
C PRO A 45 -18.33 3.62 11.69
N PRO A 46 -19.49 4.24 11.93
CA PRO A 46 -20.51 4.40 10.91
C PRO A 46 -19.95 5.23 9.74
N VAL A 47 -20.41 4.94 8.53
CA VAL A 47 -20.01 5.68 7.33
C VAL A 47 -20.62 7.09 7.42
N PRO A 48 -19.80 8.16 7.39
CA PRO A 48 -20.28 9.52 7.45
C PRO A 48 -21.00 9.91 6.15
N GLN A 49 -21.99 10.79 6.25
CA GLN A 49 -22.71 11.28 5.08
C GLN A 49 -21.82 12.21 4.20
N ASN A 50 -20.95 12.98 4.85
CA ASN A 50 -19.98 13.88 4.18
C ASN A 50 -18.55 13.52 4.63
N PRO A 51 -17.92 12.53 3.97
CA PRO A 51 -16.56 12.12 4.31
C PRO A 51 -15.56 13.15 3.83
N ASP A 52 -14.55 13.46 4.63
CA ASP A 52 -13.40 14.29 4.22
C ASP A 52 -12.50 13.48 3.27
N ALA A 53 -12.31 13.97 2.06
CA ALA A 53 -11.48 13.34 1.03
C ALA A 53 -10.03 13.17 1.49
N MET A 54 -9.47 14.14 2.24
CA MET A 54 -8.09 14.09 2.72
C MET A 54 -7.92 13.09 3.85
N GLU A 55 -8.90 12.97 4.74
CA GLU A 55 -8.93 11.98 5.81
C GLU A 55 -8.93 10.56 5.23
N VAL A 56 -9.79 10.30 4.25
CA VAL A 56 -9.89 9.01 3.58
C VAL A 56 -8.65 8.70 2.74
N ALA A 57 -8.13 9.66 2.01
CA ALA A 57 -6.88 9.51 1.25
C ALA A 57 -5.70 9.16 2.18
N PHE A 58 -5.60 9.85 3.33
CA PHE A 58 -4.56 9.55 4.30
C PHE A 58 -4.70 8.16 4.92
N LEU A 59 -5.92 7.73 5.22
CA LEU A 59 -6.19 6.39 5.74
C LEU A 59 -5.87 5.29 4.69
N GLN A 60 -6.22 5.51 3.43
CA GLN A 60 -6.01 4.57 2.32
C GLN A 60 -4.54 4.33 2.01
N GLY A 61 -3.75 5.39 1.81
CA GLY A 61 -2.38 5.29 1.32
C GLY A 61 -1.38 6.26 1.96
N GLY A 62 -1.75 6.90 3.08
CA GLY A 62 -0.89 7.87 3.77
C GLY A 62 -0.64 9.11 2.93
N VAL A 63 0.52 9.74 3.14
CA VAL A 63 0.89 10.99 2.46
C VAL A 63 0.91 10.84 0.95
N ASN A 64 1.29 9.67 0.43
CA ASN A 64 1.35 9.47 -1.03
C ASN A 64 -0.04 9.56 -1.67
N GLN A 65 -1.07 9.02 -1.01
CA GLN A 65 -2.44 9.14 -1.51
C GLN A 65 -2.97 10.56 -1.39
N VAL A 66 -2.61 11.27 -0.32
CA VAL A 66 -2.95 12.69 -0.16
C VAL A 66 -2.31 13.53 -1.27
N ILE A 67 -1.03 13.31 -1.60
CA ILE A 67 -0.37 14.00 -2.71
C ILE A 67 -1.13 13.76 -4.03
N ARG A 68 -1.54 12.52 -4.31
CA ARG A 68 -2.33 12.20 -5.52
C ARG A 68 -3.65 12.95 -5.55
N THR A 69 -4.38 12.93 -4.45
CA THR A 69 -5.68 13.62 -4.34
C THR A 69 -5.53 15.12 -4.52
N LEU A 70 -4.50 15.73 -3.91
CA LEU A 70 -4.20 17.15 -4.04
C LEU A 70 -3.77 17.53 -5.47
N ILE A 71 -2.96 16.73 -6.14
CA ILE A 71 -2.55 16.98 -7.54
C ILE A 71 -3.78 16.93 -8.45
N TYR A 72 -4.63 15.94 -8.24
CA TYR A 72 -5.86 15.83 -9.01
C TYR A 72 -6.78 17.06 -8.80
N ASP A 73 -6.92 17.50 -7.55
CA ASP A 73 -7.68 18.70 -7.23
C ASP A 73 -7.14 19.93 -7.94
N LEU A 74 -5.83 20.17 -7.86
CA LEU A 74 -5.18 21.29 -8.55
C LEU A 74 -5.31 21.20 -10.08
N ALA A 75 -5.26 19.99 -10.63
CA ALA A 75 -5.43 19.76 -12.06
C ALA A 75 -6.87 20.04 -12.51
N GLN A 76 -7.86 19.58 -11.78
CA GLN A 76 -9.28 19.85 -12.06
C GLN A 76 -9.61 21.35 -11.99
N ARG A 77 -8.98 22.08 -11.09
CA ARG A 77 -9.11 23.54 -11.01
C ARG A 77 -8.29 24.28 -12.07
N GLY A 78 -7.48 23.56 -12.84
CA GLY A 78 -6.68 24.09 -13.94
C GLY A 78 -5.43 24.84 -13.49
N PHE A 79 -4.89 24.60 -12.28
CA PHE A 79 -3.65 25.20 -11.82
C PHE A 79 -2.41 24.38 -12.19
N VAL A 80 -2.61 23.09 -12.46
CA VAL A 80 -1.55 22.14 -12.78
C VAL A 80 -1.96 21.31 -13.98
N ALA A 81 -1.00 20.99 -14.84
CA ALA A 81 -1.18 20.09 -15.98
C ALA A 81 -0.08 19.02 -16.00
N LEU A 82 -0.38 17.91 -16.65
CA LEU A 82 0.61 16.88 -16.94
C LEU A 82 1.21 17.15 -18.32
N ALA A 83 2.51 17.41 -18.38
CA ALA A 83 3.25 17.59 -19.62
C ALA A 83 3.91 16.27 -20.08
N ALA A 84 4.58 16.30 -21.22
CA ALA A 84 5.33 15.17 -21.74
C ALA A 84 6.30 14.59 -20.70
N GLU A 85 6.58 13.29 -20.79
CA GLU A 85 7.47 12.54 -19.89
C GLU A 85 7.05 12.54 -18.41
N ASP A 86 5.76 12.58 -18.13
CA ASP A 86 5.19 12.56 -16.79
C ASP A 86 5.60 13.78 -15.91
N HIS A 87 5.95 14.92 -16.53
CA HIS A 87 6.24 16.15 -15.78
C HIS A 87 4.97 16.83 -15.34
N VAL A 88 4.91 17.21 -14.06
CA VAL A 88 3.84 18.00 -13.48
C VAL A 88 4.24 19.46 -13.58
N VAL A 89 3.49 20.24 -14.35
CA VAL A 89 3.81 21.66 -14.63
C VAL A 89 2.69 22.57 -14.17
N PRO A 90 3.01 23.77 -13.66
CA PRO A 90 2.00 24.78 -13.41
C PRO A 90 1.45 25.30 -14.75
N THR A 91 0.17 25.63 -14.81
CA THR A 91 -0.46 26.28 -15.95
C THR A 91 -0.28 27.80 -15.90
N GLU A 92 -0.78 28.50 -16.91
CA GLU A 92 -0.80 29.96 -16.93
C GLU A 92 -1.72 30.56 -15.84
N LYS A 93 -2.72 29.77 -15.37
CA LYS A 93 -3.63 30.19 -14.31
C LYS A 93 -2.94 30.20 -12.97
N GLN A 94 -2.72 31.38 -12.41
CA GLN A 94 -2.17 31.56 -11.08
C GLN A 94 -3.28 31.56 -10.02
N PRO A 95 -3.10 30.85 -8.90
CA PRO A 95 -4.06 30.89 -7.81
C PRO A 95 -4.06 32.27 -7.14
N GLN A 96 -5.23 32.75 -6.75
CA GLN A 96 -5.36 33.99 -5.99
C GLN A 96 -4.93 33.77 -4.52
N PRO A 97 -4.45 34.82 -3.84
CA PRO A 97 -4.13 34.72 -2.42
C PRO A 97 -5.34 34.23 -1.61
N GLY A 98 -5.17 33.12 -0.88
CA GLY A 98 -6.24 32.49 -0.09
C GLY A 98 -7.13 31.49 -0.83
N GLU A 99 -6.96 31.31 -2.14
CA GLU A 99 -7.71 30.32 -2.92
C GLU A 99 -7.26 28.88 -2.66
N LEU A 100 -5.99 28.68 -2.31
CA LEU A 100 -5.41 27.39 -1.99
C LEU A 100 -5.35 27.16 -0.47
N SER A 101 -5.67 25.96 -0.04
CA SER A 101 -5.40 25.51 1.32
C SER A 101 -3.89 25.43 1.60
N ALA A 102 -3.51 25.39 2.88
CA ALA A 102 -2.11 25.29 3.26
C ALA A 102 -1.40 24.06 2.64
N MET A 103 -2.10 22.92 2.50
CA MET A 103 -1.54 21.71 1.88
C MET A 103 -1.37 21.88 0.36
N GLU A 104 -2.36 22.45 -0.32
CA GLU A 104 -2.32 22.72 -1.76
C GLU A 104 -1.22 23.73 -2.09
N THR A 105 -1.08 24.80 -1.29
CA THR A 105 -0.01 25.79 -1.46
C THR A 105 1.37 25.12 -1.43
N ARG A 106 1.62 24.26 -0.46
CA ARG A 106 2.91 23.54 -0.37
C ARG A 106 3.17 22.61 -1.53
N LEU A 107 2.13 21.95 -2.02
CA LEU A 107 2.25 21.11 -3.20
C LEU A 107 2.47 21.95 -4.46
N PHE A 108 1.75 23.04 -4.62
CA PHE A 108 1.90 23.95 -5.76
C PHE A 108 3.30 24.59 -5.81
N GLU A 109 3.86 24.99 -4.66
CA GLU A 109 5.26 25.42 -4.56
C GLU A 109 6.24 24.36 -5.08
N ALA A 110 6.03 23.08 -4.71
CA ALA A 110 6.87 21.98 -5.19
C ALA A 110 6.72 21.72 -6.71
N VAL A 111 5.51 21.92 -7.26
CA VAL A 111 5.22 21.77 -8.69
C VAL A 111 5.88 22.88 -9.54
N GLN A 112 6.17 24.05 -8.99
CA GLN A 112 6.85 25.12 -9.71
C GLN A 112 8.23 24.71 -10.26
N ALA A 113 8.91 23.75 -9.62
CA ALA A 113 10.16 23.16 -10.10
C ALA A 113 9.97 22.21 -11.29
N LYS A 114 8.74 22.02 -11.78
CA LYS A 114 8.36 21.08 -12.86
C LYS A 114 8.90 19.66 -12.65
N PRO A 115 8.67 19.07 -11.50
CA PRO A 115 9.18 17.73 -11.18
C PRO A 115 8.49 16.65 -12.01
N LYS A 116 9.13 15.50 -12.15
CA LYS A 116 8.45 14.29 -12.62
C LYS A 116 7.48 13.79 -11.55
N ALA A 117 6.35 13.21 -11.96
CA ALA A 117 5.32 12.75 -11.04
C ALA A 117 5.84 11.83 -9.92
N HIS A 118 6.79 10.94 -10.23
CA HIS A 118 7.37 10.03 -9.24
C HIS A 118 8.28 10.74 -8.21
N THR A 119 9.01 11.81 -8.60
CA THR A 119 9.94 12.52 -7.69
C THR A 119 9.18 13.28 -6.60
N LEU A 120 7.93 13.67 -6.83
CA LEU A 120 7.08 14.29 -5.80
C LEU A 120 6.84 13.37 -4.59
N PHE A 121 6.80 12.04 -4.82
CA PHE A 121 6.64 11.07 -3.73
C PHE A 121 7.94 10.82 -2.96
N GLU A 122 9.09 11.08 -3.58
CA GLU A 122 10.42 10.89 -2.99
C GLU A 122 10.92 12.13 -2.25
N ASP A 123 10.32 13.30 -2.52
CA ASP A 123 10.69 14.55 -1.87
C ASP A 123 10.41 14.51 -0.36
N ARG A 124 11.49 14.38 0.41
CA ARG A 124 11.44 14.30 1.86
C ARG A 124 10.99 15.61 2.49
N SER A 125 11.28 16.76 1.85
CA SER A 125 10.94 18.09 2.37
C SER A 125 9.43 18.31 2.27
N LEU A 126 8.83 18.03 1.11
CA LEU A 126 7.40 18.09 0.87
C LEU A 126 6.64 17.15 1.82
N ARG A 127 7.10 15.89 1.92
CA ARG A 127 6.48 14.89 2.82
C ARG A 127 6.49 15.34 4.28
N ARG A 128 7.57 15.93 4.77
CA ARG A 128 7.67 16.42 6.15
C ARG A 128 6.65 17.52 6.39
N ARG A 129 6.62 18.54 5.51
CA ARG A 129 5.68 19.68 5.63
C ARG A 129 4.22 19.22 5.55
N LEU A 130 3.89 18.30 4.62
CA LEU A 130 2.54 17.73 4.56
C LEU A 130 2.19 16.91 5.79
N LEU A 131 3.14 16.15 6.37
CA LEU A 131 2.90 15.39 7.61
C LEU A 131 2.62 16.31 8.81
N GLU A 132 3.24 17.48 8.87
CA GLU A 132 2.96 18.50 9.89
C GLU A 132 1.54 19.04 9.76
N LEU A 133 1.10 19.36 8.51
CA LEU A 133 -0.26 19.82 8.23
C LEU A 133 -1.32 18.72 8.44
N LEU A 134 -0.95 17.47 8.21
CA LEU A 134 -1.82 16.30 8.42
C LEU A 134 -1.85 15.83 9.89
N ALA A 135 -1.11 16.47 10.79
CA ALA A 135 -1.05 16.07 12.21
C ALA A 135 -2.45 15.97 12.87
N PRO A 136 -3.37 16.95 12.71
CA PRO A 136 -4.71 16.84 13.30
C PRO A 136 -5.52 15.67 12.74
N ILE A 137 -5.48 15.43 11.42
CA ILE A 137 -6.14 14.30 10.77
C ILE A 137 -5.58 12.98 11.30
N ARG A 138 -4.25 12.89 11.38
CA ARG A 138 -3.57 11.71 11.93
C ARG A 138 -3.94 11.47 13.40
N ALA A 139 -4.04 12.51 14.22
CA ALA A 139 -4.43 12.40 15.63
C ALA A 139 -5.87 11.87 15.77
N LYS A 140 -6.80 12.39 14.97
CA LYS A 140 -8.20 11.92 14.91
C LYS A 140 -8.28 10.45 14.53
N LEU A 141 -7.67 10.05 13.40
CA LEU A 141 -7.66 8.67 12.94
C LEU A 141 -6.98 7.71 13.92
N ALA A 142 -5.95 8.18 14.65
CA ALA A 142 -5.29 7.40 15.69
C ALA A 142 -6.17 7.23 16.93
N ALA A 143 -6.92 8.26 17.35
CA ALA A 143 -7.87 8.20 18.44
C ALA A 143 -9.01 7.20 18.13
N GLU A 144 -9.47 7.14 16.90
CA GLU A 144 -10.44 6.16 16.40
C GLU A 144 -9.85 4.78 16.13
N GLN A 145 -8.55 4.59 16.33
CA GLN A 145 -7.82 3.33 16.08
C GLN A 145 -7.90 2.85 14.61
N LEU A 146 -8.07 3.75 13.66
CA LEU A 146 -8.12 3.45 12.23
C LEU A 146 -6.73 3.30 11.60
N ILE A 147 -5.72 3.91 12.22
CA ILE A 147 -4.31 3.78 11.81
C ILE A 147 -3.63 2.72 12.66
N LYS A 148 -2.66 2.00 12.06
CA LYS A 148 -1.86 1.01 12.80
C LYS A 148 -1.16 1.63 14.00
N PRO A 149 -1.31 1.05 15.21
CA PRO A 149 -0.66 1.54 16.41
C PRO A 149 0.86 1.41 16.29
N THR A 150 1.58 2.30 16.97
CA THR A 150 3.06 2.26 17.03
C THR A 150 3.60 0.94 17.57
N ALA A 151 2.81 0.27 18.41
CA ALA A 151 3.14 -1.08 18.92
C ALA A 151 3.45 -2.06 17.79
N VAL A 152 2.71 -2.04 16.66
CA VAL A 152 2.95 -2.92 15.52
C VAL A 152 4.36 -2.73 14.96
N LYS A 153 4.86 -1.49 14.87
CA LYS A 153 6.22 -1.20 14.40
C LYS A 153 7.28 -1.76 15.35
N ILE A 154 7.06 -1.64 16.66
CA ILE A 154 7.96 -2.15 17.69
C ILE A 154 8.00 -3.68 17.65
N TRP A 155 6.84 -4.32 17.63
CA TRP A 155 6.73 -5.78 17.57
C TRP A 155 7.30 -6.34 16.28
N ARG A 156 7.08 -5.69 15.13
CA ARG A 156 7.73 -6.04 13.87
C ARG A 156 9.24 -6.07 14.01
N ARG A 157 9.83 -4.98 14.53
CA ARG A 157 11.30 -4.88 14.69
C ARG A 157 11.83 -5.97 15.64
N ARG A 158 11.15 -6.19 16.74
CA ARG A 158 11.52 -7.25 17.69
C ARG A 158 11.46 -8.64 17.07
N ALA A 159 10.39 -8.94 16.34
CA ALA A 159 10.23 -10.21 15.64
C ALA A 159 11.27 -10.41 14.53
N GLN A 160 11.61 -9.37 13.77
CA GLN A 160 12.66 -9.41 12.76
C GLN A 160 14.04 -9.69 13.40
N ILE A 161 14.41 -8.95 14.45
CA ILE A 161 15.69 -9.14 15.14
C ILE A 161 15.75 -10.53 15.76
N GLY A 162 14.74 -10.93 16.55
CA GLY A 162 14.70 -12.23 17.20
C GLY A 162 14.71 -13.39 16.20
N GLY A 163 13.89 -13.31 15.15
CA GLY A 163 13.86 -14.32 14.09
C GLY A 163 15.18 -14.44 13.34
N THR A 164 15.81 -13.32 13.01
CA THR A 164 17.13 -13.31 12.35
C THR A 164 18.20 -13.92 13.26
N LEU A 165 18.21 -13.60 14.55
CA LEU A 165 19.16 -14.17 15.51
C LEU A 165 19.00 -15.67 15.64
N ILE A 166 17.77 -16.20 15.68
CA ILE A 166 17.51 -17.64 15.76
C ILE A 166 17.99 -18.34 14.49
N ILE A 167 17.59 -17.85 13.29
CA ILE A 167 17.96 -18.47 12.02
C ILE A 167 19.48 -18.41 11.79
N ALA A 168 20.08 -17.22 11.95
CA ALA A 168 21.51 -17.02 11.75
C ALA A 168 22.34 -17.78 12.82
N GLY A 169 21.90 -17.76 14.07
CA GLY A 169 22.58 -18.48 15.15
C GLY A 169 22.61 -19.98 14.93
N LEU A 170 21.49 -20.58 14.51
CA LEU A 170 21.40 -22.00 14.19
C LEU A 170 22.27 -22.36 12.97
N ALA A 171 22.25 -21.53 11.92
CA ALA A 171 23.08 -21.74 10.75
C ALA A 171 24.57 -21.64 11.07
N LEU A 172 25.00 -20.63 11.85
CA LEU A 172 26.38 -20.43 12.26
C LEU A 172 26.87 -21.57 13.17
N ALA A 173 26.03 -22.03 14.11
CA ALA A 173 26.38 -23.16 14.97
C ALA A 173 26.62 -24.45 14.16
N LYS A 174 25.79 -24.71 13.14
CA LYS A 174 25.99 -25.87 12.25
C LYS A 174 27.24 -25.72 11.39
N ILE A 175 27.47 -24.55 10.79
CA ILE A 175 28.67 -24.25 10.00
C ILE A 175 29.93 -24.50 10.86
N TYR A 176 29.94 -24.04 12.11
CA TYR A 176 31.07 -24.25 13.03
C TYR A 176 31.35 -25.73 13.26
N VAL A 177 30.32 -26.54 13.49
CA VAL A 177 30.48 -28.00 13.71
C VAL A 177 30.99 -28.68 12.43
N GLU A 178 30.46 -28.33 11.26
CA GLU A 178 30.87 -28.91 9.97
C GLU A 178 32.31 -28.57 9.60
N VAL A 179 32.71 -27.31 9.78
CA VAL A 179 34.12 -26.88 9.53
C VAL A 179 35.11 -27.62 10.42
N MET A 180 34.72 -27.92 11.66
CA MET A 180 35.56 -28.70 12.57
C MET A 180 35.57 -30.21 12.28
N SER A 181 34.60 -30.73 11.55
CA SER A 181 34.44 -32.18 11.26
C SER A 181 35.01 -32.60 9.90
N GLY A 182 35.43 -31.65 9.02
CA GLY A 182 36.04 -31.96 7.73
C GLY A 182 35.41 -31.14 6.55
N PRO A 183 35.75 -31.45 5.31
CA PRO A 183 35.28 -30.70 4.14
C PRO A 183 33.77 -30.89 3.96
N ALA A 184 33.01 -29.80 4.18
CA ALA A 184 31.56 -29.79 4.09
C ALA A 184 31.07 -28.75 3.06
N ASN A 185 29.94 -29.05 2.39
CA ASN A 185 29.27 -28.11 1.47
C ASN A 185 28.49 -27.06 2.25
N VAL A 186 29.19 -26.14 2.89
CA VAL A 186 28.64 -25.06 3.72
C VAL A 186 27.86 -24.04 2.87
N ALA A 187 28.17 -23.94 1.56
CA ALA A 187 27.57 -22.96 0.67
C ALA A 187 26.04 -23.08 0.58
N TYR A 188 25.51 -24.30 0.53
CA TYR A 188 24.08 -24.54 0.49
C TYR A 188 23.36 -24.07 1.75
N LEU A 189 23.95 -24.30 2.93
CA LEU A 189 23.39 -23.88 4.22
C LEU A 189 23.39 -22.34 4.35
N ILE A 190 24.46 -21.68 3.89
CA ILE A 190 24.53 -20.21 3.87
C ILE A 190 23.44 -19.65 2.97
N PHE A 191 23.27 -20.21 1.77
CA PHE A 191 22.22 -19.79 0.84
C PHE A 191 20.83 -19.97 1.44
N LEU A 192 20.55 -21.12 2.06
CA LEU A 192 19.26 -21.42 2.68
C LEU A 192 18.97 -20.47 3.87
N ALA A 193 19.97 -20.19 4.70
CA ALA A 193 19.84 -19.23 5.80
C ALA A 193 19.56 -17.81 5.29
N ALA A 194 20.28 -17.36 4.28
CA ALA A 194 20.06 -16.04 3.67
C ALA A 194 18.67 -15.92 3.05
N ALA A 195 18.24 -16.96 2.30
CA ALA A 195 16.88 -17.00 1.73
C ALA A 195 15.80 -16.98 2.82
N SER A 196 15.98 -17.73 3.92
CA SER A 196 15.04 -17.74 5.05
C SER A 196 14.92 -16.36 5.72
N VAL A 197 16.04 -15.67 5.91
CA VAL A 197 16.05 -14.30 6.45
C VAL A 197 15.36 -13.34 5.47
N ALA A 198 15.61 -13.45 4.17
CA ALA A 198 14.95 -12.63 3.16
C ALA A 198 13.42 -12.83 3.19
N VAL A 199 12.95 -14.08 3.29
CA VAL A 199 11.51 -14.40 3.43
C VAL A 199 10.94 -13.81 4.72
N LEU A 200 11.66 -13.86 5.85
CA LEU A 200 11.25 -13.25 7.12
C LEU A 200 11.03 -11.73 6.96
N PHE A 201 11.96 -11.04 6.31
CA PHE A 201 11.86 -9.61 6.06
C PHE A 201 10.71 -9.28 5.10
N ALA A 202 10.56 -10.06 4.03
CA ALA A 202 9.47 -9.92 3.06
C ALA A 202 8.11 -10.11 3.73
N LEU A 203 7.93 -11.14 4.54
CA LEU A 203 6.70 -11.40 5.30
C LEU A 203 6.38 -10.21 6.23
N ALA A 204 7.34 -9.79 7.04
CA ALA A 204 7.17 -8.67 7.95
C ALA A 204 6.86 -7.35 7.21
N TYR A 205 7.45 -7.14 6.03
CA TYR A 205 7.17 -5.99 5.16
C TYR A 205 5.75 -6.04 4.63
N VAL A 206 5.32 -7.16 4.04
CA VAL A 206 3.97 -7.33 3.48
C VAL A 206 2.89 -7.10 4.53
N LEU A 207 3.06 -7.69 5.74
CA LEU A 207 2.10 -7.55 6.84
C LEU A 207 1.97 -6.11 7.37
N THR A 208 3.03 -5.30 7.24
CA THR A 208 3.04 -3.94 7.79
C THR A 208 2.96 -2.84 6.75
N ARG A 209 2.91 -3.20 5.47
CA ARG A 209 2.92 -2.27 4.33
C ARG A 209 1.75 -1.27 4.34
N THR A 210 0.55 -1.70 4.74
CA THR A 210 -0.64 -0.87 4.75
C THR A 210 -0.63 0.14 5.92
N HIS A 211 -1.12 1.36 5.69
CA HIS A 211 -1.26 2.40 6.71
C HIS A 211 -2.43 2.12 7.66
N ALA A 212 -3.54 1.66 7.10
CA ALA A 212 -4.75 1.36 7.85
C ALA A 212 -4.53 0.18 8.82
N SER A 213 -5.12 0.28 10.00
CA SER A 213 -5.30 -0.85 10.92
C SER A 213 -6.35 -1.82 10.36
N ARG A 214 -6.59 -2.94 11.03
CA ARG A 214 -7.67 -3.86 10.65
C ARG A 214 -9.04 -3.21 10.72
N ARG A 215 -9.28 -2.41 11.76
CA ARG A 215 -10.49 -1.61 11.90
C ARG A 215 -10.59 -0.57 10.79
N GLY A 216 -9.47 0.08 10.44
CA GLY A 216 -9.39 1.01 9.33
C GLY A 216 -9.67 0.36 7.97
N HIS A 217 -9.20 -0.87 7.74
CA HIS A 217 -9.54 -1.62 6.53
C HIS A 217 -11.03 -1.96 6.45
N ALA A 218 -11.64 -2.42 7.55
CA ALA A 218 -13.08 -2.68 7.59
C ALA A 218 -13.89 -1.39 7.34
N TYR A 219 -13.43 -0.26 7.88
CA TYR A 219 -14.05 1.05 7.64
C TYR A 219 -13.93 1.48 6.18
N LEU A 220 -12.75 1.37 5.56
CA LEU A 220 -12.58 1.66 4.14
C LEU A 220 -13.44 0.75 3.25
N GLU A 221 -13.60 -0.51 3.63
CA GLU A 221 -14.45 -1.45 2.89
C GLU A 221 -15.93 -1.09 3.00
N SER A 222 -16.41 -0.72 4.19
CA SER A 222 -17.78 -0.23 4.36
C SER A 222 -18.04 1.05 3.55
N MET A 223 -17.05 1.95 3.46
CA MET A 223 -17.13 3.11 2.58
C MET A 223 -17.18 2.73 1.09
N ARG A 224 -16.35 1.77 0.66
CA ARG A 224 -16.35 1.30 -0.73
C ARG A 224 -17.70 0.70 -1.13
N VAL A 225 -18.31 -0.07 -0.24
CA VAL A 225 -19.65 -0.63 -0.46
C VAL A 225 -20.70 0.48 -0.53
N ALA A 226 -20.66 1.43 0.40
CA ALA A 226 -21.63 2.53 0.47
C ALA A 226 -21.56 3.50 -0.72
N TYR A 227 -20.34 3.78 -1.19
CA TYR A 227 -20.10 4.78 -2.26
C TYR A 227 -19.75 4.17 -3.61
N GLY A 228 -19.65 2.85 -3.73
CA GLY A 228 -19.28 2.17 -4.99
C GLY A 228 -20.29 2.39 -6.12
N GLY A 229 -21.58 2.54 -5.81
CA GLY A 229 -22.60 2.90 -6.79
C GLY A 229 -22.40 4.31 -7.37
N ARG A 230 -22.06 5.28 -6.53
CA ARG A 230 -21.79 6.67 -6.93
C ARG A 230 -20.51 6.82 -7.74
N LEU A 231 -19.60 5.86 -7.68
CA LEU A 231 -18.38 5.86 -8.46
C LEU A 231 -18.65 5.88 -9.96
N LYS A 232 -19.60 5.09 -10.44
CA LYS A 232 -19.95 5.02 -11.87
C LYS A 232 -20.51 6.35 -12.36
N GLU A 233 -21.37 6.99 -11.57
CA GLU A 233 -21.94 8.32 -11.90
C GLU A 233 -20.85 9.40 -11.91
N ALA A 234 -20.02 9.45 -10.86
CA ALA A 234 -18.95 10.44 -10.77
C ALA A 234 -17.91 10.27 -11.89
N VAL A 235 -17.56 9.03 -12.25
CA VAL A 235 -16.63 8.74 -13.36
C VAL A 235 -17.23 9.18 -14.70
N ALA A 236 -18.53 9.02 -14.91
CA ALA A 236 -19.19 9.45 -16.13
C ALA A 236 -19.17 10.99 -16.32
N HIS A 237 -19.11 11.74 -15.22
CA HIS A 237 -19.06 13.22 -15.24
C HIS A 237 -17.64 13.80 -15.14
N ILE A 238 -16.61 12.96 -14.94
CA ILE A 238 -15.21 13.41 -14.95
C ILE A 238 -14.83 13.87 -16.37
N GLY A 239 -14.33 15.10 -16.46
CA GLY A 239 -13.93 15.69 -17.74
C GLY A 239 -15.08 16.37 -18.53
N SER A 240 -16.32 16.36 -18.02
CA SER A 240 -17.41 17.10 -18.65
C SER A 240 -17.31 18.59 -18.33
N PRO A 241 -17.31 19.51 -19.32
CA PRO A 241 -17.34 20.93 -19.05
C PRO A 241 -18.75 21.35 -18.61
N GLY A 242 -18.89 21.96 -17.43
CA GLY A 242 -20.19 22.53 -17.02
C GLY A 242 -20.33 22.78 -15.51
N PRO A 243 -21.43 23.42 -15.09
CA PRO A 243 -21.69 23.66 -13.67
C PRO A 243 -21.91 22.38 -12.87
N GLU A 244 -22.36 21.30 -13.52
CA GLU A 244 -22.52 19.98 -12.91
C GLU A 244 -21.16 19.37 -12.50
N ALA A 245 -20.10 19.57 -13.29
CA ALA A 245 -18.76 19.11 -12.95
C ALA A 245 -18.26 19.68 -11.61
N ARG A 246 -18.62 20.92 -11.29
CA ARG A 246 -18.26 21.55 -10.00
C ARG A 246 -19.02 20.93 -8.83
N ALA A 247 -20.28 20.55 -9.02
CA ALA A 247 -21.08 19.89 -7.99
C ALA A 247 -20.53 18.48 -7.66
N PHE A 248 -20.01 17.77 -8.67
CA PHE A 248 -19.40 16.46 -8.51
C PHE A 248 -17.92 16.49 -8.10
N HIS A 249 -17.27 17.65 -8.10
CA HIS A 249 -15.84 17.79 -7.78
C HIS A 249 -15.47 17.19 -6.43
N GLY A 250 -16.20 17.54 -5.36
CA GLY A 250 -15.97 16.99 -4.02
C GLY A 250 -16.16 15.46 -3.96
N ALA A 251 -17.16 14.94 -4.67
CA ALA A 251 -17.39 13.51 -4.77
C ALA A 251 -16.27 12.81 -5.56
N ALA A 252 -15.77 13.40 -6.64
CA ALA A 252 -14.65 12.88 -7.41
C ALA A 252 -13.36 12.83 -6.57
N LEU A 253 -13.04 13.90 -5.83
CA LEU A 253 -11.90 13.94 -4.92
C LEU A 253 -11.98 12.85 -3.84
N PHE A 254 -13.14 12.69 -3.23
CA PHE A 254 -13.37 11.64 -2.25
C PHE A 254 -13.17 10.25 -2.86
N LEU A 255 -13.70 9.99 -4.07
CA LEU A 255 -13.56 8.71 -4.76
C LEU A 255 -12.10 8.42 -5.12
N ILE A 256 -11.34 9.44 -5.54
CA ILE A 256 -9.91 9.29 -5.78
C ILE A 256 -9.15 9.04 -4.48
N GLY A 257 -9.54 9.70 -3.40
CA GLY A 257 -9.01 9.42 -2.06
C GLY A 257 -9.24 7.96 -1.64
N LEU A 258 -10.42 7.41 -1.95
CA LEU A 258 -10.84 6.07 -1.54
C LEU A 258 -10.34 4.95 -2.46
N PHE A 259 -10.41 5.14 -3.79
CA PHE A 259 -10.08 4.12 -4.80
C PHE A 259 -8.72 4.35 -5.50
N GLY A 260 -8.08 5.49 -5.25
CA GLY A 260 -6.92 5.93 -6.01
C GLY A 260 -7.29 6.34 -7.44
N PHE A 261 -6.32 6.27 -8.33
CA PHE A 261 -6.52 6.56 -9.77
C PHE A 261 -7.05 5.37 -10.59
N ALA A 262 -7.29 4.21 -9.96
CA ALA A 262 -7.79 3.04 -10.68
C ALA A 262 -9.10 3.31 -11.47
N PRO A 263 -10.06 4.09 -10.94
CA PRO A 263 -11.29 4.42 -11.66
C PRO A 263 -11.09 5.31 -12.90
N LEU A 264 -9.98 6.04 -13.00
CA LEU A 264 -9.68 6.92 -14.13
C LEU A 264 -9.11 6.17 -15.35
N LYS A 265 -8.79 4.88 -15.20
CA LYS A 265 -8.34 4.05 -16.33
C LYS A 265 -9.48 3.94 -17.35
N GLY A 266 -9.23 4.39 -18.57
CA GLY A 266 -10.23 4.40 -19.65
C GLY A 266 -11.06 5.69 -19.78
N THR A 267 -10.80 6.70 -18.97
CA THR A 267 -11.34 8.05 -19.13
C THR A 267 -10.35 8.96 -19.86
N THR A 268 -10.78 10.18 -20.21
CA THR A 268 -9.92 11.23 -20.78
C THR A 268 -8.73 11.57 -19.88
N GLU A 269 -8.82 11.26 -18.59
CA GLU A 269 -7.78 11.50 -17.59
C GLU A 269 -6.90 10.28 -17.29
N SER A 270 -6.93 9.26 -18.15
CA SER A 270 -6.10 8.03 -18.01
C SER A 270 -4.60 8.34 -17.94
N MET A 271 -4.15 9.45 -18.56
CA MET A 271 -2.75 9.91 -18.48
C MET A 271 -2.31 10.18 -17.03
N PHE A 272 -3.17 10.76 -16.17
CA PHE A 272 -2.90 10.91 -14.75
C PHE A 272 -2.76 9.55 -14.06
N ALA A 273 -3.67 8.61 -14.40
CA ALA A 273 -3.60 7.26 -13.83
C ALA A 273 -2.29 6.54 -14.19
N GLU A 274 -1.78 6.71 -15.41
CA GLU A 274 -0.52 6.12 -15.85
C GLU A 274 0.70 6.78 -15.23
N ALA A 275 0.81 8.11 -15.29
CA ALA A 275 1.93 8.87 -14.75
C ALA A 275 2.15 8.60 -13.24
N PHE A 276 1.04 8.57 -12.49
CA PHE A 276 1.07 8.36 -11.04
C PHE A 276 1.06 6.88 -10.61
N SER A 277 0.74 5.94 -11.51
CA SER A 277 0.90 4.51 -11.25
C SER A 277 2.36 4.05 -11.34
N ARG A 278 3.11 4.57 -12.32
CA ARG A 278 4.55 4.27 -12.50
C ARG A 278 5.40 4.75 -11.32
N GLY A 279 5.06 5.89 -10.70
CA GLY A 279 5.73 6.41 -9.51
C GLY A 279 5.39 5.68 -8.21
N SER A 280 4.42 4.78 -8.24
CA SER A 280 3.99 3.99 -7.09
C SER A 280 4.80 2.68 -7.00
N GLY A 281 6.10 2.75 -6.87
CA GLY A 281 6.87 1.60 -6.44
C GLY A 281 6.20 0.96 -5.21
N SER A 282 5.46 -0.12 -5.44
CA SER A 282 4.97 -1.10 -4.47
C SER A 282 3.97 -0.68 -3.38
N GLN A 283 3.02 0.24 -3.63
CA GLN A 283 1.89 0.43 -2.70
C GLN A 283 0.50 0.40 -3.36
N GLY A 284 0.41 -0.08 -4.58
CA GLY A 284 -0.85 -0.50 -5.17
C GLY A 284 -1.24 -1.86 -4.61
N SER A 285 -2.19 -1.91 -3.71
CA SER A 285 -3.02 -3.10 -3.59
C SER A 285 -3.80 -3.18 -4.91
N ASP A 286 -3.28 -3.90 -5.88
CA ASP A 286 -4.15 -4.56 -6.84
C ASP A 286 -4.99 -5.54 -6.02
N CYS A 287 -6.06 -5.02 -5.41
CA CYS A 287 -7.22 -5.83 -5.15
C CYS A 287 -7.75 -6.16 -6.53
N GLY A 288 -7.23 -7.22 -7.13
CA GLY A 288 -7.87 -7.93 -8.20
C GLY A 288 -9.26 -8.25 -7.70
N THR A 289 -10.23 -7.48 -8.15
CA THR A 289 -11.62 -7.87 -8.14
C THR A 289 -11.68 -9.00 -9.16
N SER A 290 -11.32 -10.20 -8.71
CA SER A 290 -11.72 -11.44 -9.36
C SER A 290 -13.23 -11.52 -9.22
N CYS A 291 -13.92 -10.80 -10.10
CA CYS A 291 -15.29 -11.14 -10.43
C CYS A 291 -15.21 -12.45 -11.22
N GLY A 292 -15.26 -13.56 -10.48
CA GLY A 292 -15.59 -14.85 -11.03
C GLY A 292 -17.00 -14.81 -11.60
N GLY A 293 -17.14 -14.26 -12.81
CA GLY A 293 -18.26 -14.50 -13.69
C GLY A 293 -18.07 -15.88 -14.30
N SER A 294 -18.62 -16.90 -13.65
CA SER A 294 -18.92 -18.20 -14.27
C SER A 294 -19.88 -17.93 -15.42
N CYS A 295 -19.36 -17.79 -16.64
CA CYS A 295 -20.14 -17.95 -17.85
C CYS A 295 -20.22 -19.45 -18.10
N GLY A 296 -21.38 -20.01 -17.72
CA GLY A 296 -21.75 -21.38 -18.04
C GLY A 296 -21.76 -21.62 -19.53
N ASP A 297 -21.12 -22.67 -19.92
CA ASP A 297 -21.31 -23.38 -21.17
C ASP A 297 -22.81 -23.60 -21.45
N GLY A 298 -23.23 -23.28 -22.64
CA GLY A 298 -24.59 -23.54 -23.09
C GLY A 298 -24.74 -23.42 -24.60
N GLY A 299 -24.58 -24.51 -25.31
CA GLY A 299 -25.34 -24.74 -26.53
C GLY A 299 -24.61 -24.48 -27.86
N ALA A 300 -23.90 -25.46 -28.32
CA ALA A 300 -23.75 -25.74 -29.74
C ALA A 300 -25.14 -25.88 -30.37
N SER A 301 -25.44 -25.09 -31.37
CA SER A 301 -26.52 -25.37 -32.33
C SER A 301 -25.96 -25.19 -33.72
N ASP A 302 -25.70 -26.32 -34.26
CA ASP A 302 -25.57 -26.67 -35.65
C ASP A 302 -26.74 -26.09 -36.46
N CYS A 303 -26.49 -25.36 -37.54
CA CYS A 303 -27.42 -25.12 -38.61
C CYS A 303 -26.64 -25.26 -39.91
N GLY A 304 -26.71 -26.48 -40.42
CA GLY A 304 -26.35 -26.81 -41.75
C GLY A 304 -27.31 -26.24 -42.78
N GLY A 305 -26.78 -26.04 -43.94
CA GLY A 305 -27.21 -26.49 -45.23
C GLY A 305 -28.28 -25.73 -45.96
N GLY A 306 -27.97 -25.44 -47.18
CA GLY A 306 -28.83 -25.78 -48.31
C GLY A 306 -29.39 -24.62 -49.13
N ASP A 307 -28.87 -24.61 -50.32
CA ASP A 307 -29.34 -24.08 -51.58
C ASP A 307 -28.98 -22.66 -51.94
#